data_979de12a457cd6f0e2cdb1d8ae9ef0ee
#
_entry.id   979de12a457cd6f0e2cdb1d8ae9ef0ee
#
_cell.length_a   1.000
_cell.length_b   1.000
_cell.length_c   1.000
_cell.angle_alpha   90.00
_cell.angle_beta   90.00
_cell.angle_gamma   90.00
#
_symmetry.space_group_name_H-M   'P 1'
#
loop_
_entity.id
_entity.type
_entity.pdbx_description
1 polymer ?
#
loop_
_entity_poly.entity_id
_entity_poly.type
_entity_poly.pdbx_seq_one_letter_code
_entity_poly.pdbx_strand_id
1 'polypeptide(L)'
;MATPNVPAQQAPKMTPQQQDAIATRAILSSAVDRIQLVASAQVSPASNPVLIVQPVNVGLIKRYTIVCTGVITNSGTGLLTLTDFALANLFGSGGVQYTDLNNYLRVNTSGAHLTLLAQAKRRRAYGATVSDNTPAVNSRSKMTNTDPALWPVFQAPPTIAAGTSGNFRAVFELPLAYTDDDLRGAVWANVLNAVQQITLTFNQQAVVAVPADDTFAVYSGPAGSAGSITSVNVTVYQEYLDQLPKAQGPQGVTTILPALSLSTVYELKSTIFSTITPNQEFFIAYANQRSFISTFATFNSDGTANGRSTGANVNYWALLAANASYIWKLDPLTVSMKSRDHLTSDLPHGTYYFPSRRKNIATLQFGNLQLTLNALTSTAQGYVNVMWEDFALQNTLQSGASLASS
;
A
#
# COMPACT_ATOMS: atom_id res chain seq x y z
N MET A 1 13.00 -23.08 66.00
CA MET A 1 13.31 -22.00 65.09
C MET A 1 12.45 -22.19 63.82
N ALA A 2 11.46 -21.34 63.62
CA ALA A 2 10.59 -21.43 62.47
C ALA A 2 11.25 -20.66 61.29
N THR A 3 11.47 -21.34 60.18
CA THR A 3 11.94 -20.72 58.94
C THR A 3 10.93 -19.70 58.41
N PRO A 4 11.33 -18.47 58.11
CA PRO A 4 10.40 -17.50 57.55
C PRO A 4 9.95 -17.95 56.17
N ASN A 5 8.61 -18.01 56.00
CA ASN A 5 7.93 -18.27 54.76
C ASN A 5 8.16 -17.05 53.84
N VAL A 6 9.11 -17.13 52.93
CA VAL A 6 9.32 -16.12 51.89
C VAL A 6 8.20 -16.29 50.87
N PRO A 7 7.32 -15.31 50.68
CA PRO A 7 6.27 -15.43 49.68
C PRO A 7 6.93 -15.57 48.31
N ALA A 8 6.52 -16.59 47.55
CA ALA A 8 6.98 -16.80 46.19
C ALA A 8 6.66 -15.54 45.37
N GLN A 9 7.69 -14.83 44.92
CA GLN A 9 7.55 -13.71 43.99
C GLN A 9 6.86 -14.24 42.75
N GLN A 10 5.62 -13.84 42.54
CA GLN A 10 4.93 -14.11 41.29
C GLN A 10 5.75 -13.46 40.16
N ALA A 11 6.18 -14.28 39.19
CA ALA A 11 6.84 -13.79 38.01
C ALA A 11 6.00 -12.66 37.35
N PRO A 12 6.59 -11.56 36.92
CA PRO A 12 5.86 -10.45 36.35
C PRO A 12 5.06 -10.92 35.15
N LYS A 13 3.74 -10.65 35.15
CA LYS A 13 2.88 -11.00 34.04
C LYS A 13 3.35 -10.26 32.79
N MET A 14 3.68 -10.99 31.72
CA MET A 14 4.06 -10.43 30.42
C MET A 14 2.92 -9.57 29.87
N THR A 15 3.28 -8.46 29.26
CA THR A 15 2.32 -7.64 28.52
C THR A 15 1.85 -8.36 27.24
N PRO A 16 0.65 -8.07 26.71
CA PRO A 16 0.19 -8.65 25.45
C PRO A 16 1.17 -8.46 24.30
N GLN A 17 1.83 -7.31 24.22
CA GLN A 17 2.85 -7.02 23.20
C GLN A 17 4.10 -7.91 23.34
N GLN A 18 4.52 -8.22 24.56
CA GLN A 18 5.64 -9.15 24.81
C GLN A 18 5.25 -10.59 24.43
N GLN A 19 4.01 -10.97 24.70
CA GLN A 19 3.48 -12.28 24.32
C GLN A 19 3.42 -12.41 22.78
N ASP A 20 2.93 -11.41 22.07
CA ASP A 20 2.89 -11.38 20.61
C ASP A 20 4.30 -11.45 19.99
N ALA A 21 5.26 -10.74 20.55
CA ALA A 21 6.64 -10.76 20.08
C ALA A 21 7.29 -12.15 20.25
N ILE A 22 7.05 -12.82 21.38
CA ILE A 22 7.55 -14.18 21.66
C ILE A 22 6.88 -15.18 20.72
N ALA A 23 5.56 -15.10 20.54
CA ALA A 23 4.81 -15.94 19.63
C ALA A 23 5.26 -15.79 18.18
N THR A 24 5.45 -14.56 17.73
CA THR A 24 5.98 -14.24 16.40
C THR A 24 7.36 -14.86 16.20
N ARG A 25 8.27 -14.69 17.17
CA ARG A 25 9.62 -15.27 17.10
C ARG A 25 9.58 -16.80 17.06
N ALA A 26 8.72 -17.43 17.85
CA ALA A 26 8.55 -18.88 17.85
C ALA A 26 8.03 -19.40 16.50
N ILE A 27 7.06 -18.69 15.91
CA ILE A 27 6.53 -19.01 14.59
C ILE A 27 7.62 -18.86 13.52
N LEU A 28 8.29 -17.72 13.46
CA LEU A 28 9.31 -17.45 12.44
C LEU A 28 10.53 -18.40 12.54
N SER A 29 10.82 -18.93 13.72
CA SER A 29 11.94 -19.86 13.91
C SER A 29 11.60 -21.32 13.57
N SER A 30 10.33 -21.71 13.54
CA SER A 30 9.92 -23.11 13.42
C SER A 30 9.00 -23.40 12.23
N ALA A 31 8.27 -22.40 11.74
CA ALA A 31 7.40 -22.59 10.60
C ALA A 31 8.18 -22.63 9.28
N VAL A 32 7.60 -23.27 8.28
CA VAL A 32 8.17 -23.35 6.94
C VAL A 32 7.54 -22.29 6.05
N ASP A 33 8.36 -21.42 5.49
CA ASP A 33 7.93 -20.46 4.45
C ASP A 33 7.59 -21.21 3.17
N ARG A 34 6.41 -20.97 2.65
CA ARG A 34 5.93 -21.53 1.39
C ARG A 34 5.42 -20.46 0.46
N ILE A 35 5.66 -20.68 -0.82
CA ILE A 35 5.12 -19.87 -1.91
C ILE A 35 4.39 -20.81 -2.85
N GLN A 36 3.13 -20.54 -3.14
CA GLN A 36 2.36 -21.33 -4.09
C GLN A 36 1.66 -20.45 -5.12
N LEU A 37 1.50 -20.99 -6.32
CA LEU A 37 0.70 -20.40 -7.37
C LEU A 37 -0.78 -20.54 -7.01
N VAL A 38 -1.51 -19.42 -7.00
CA VAL A 38 -2.95 -19.37 -6.72
C VAL A 38 -3.77 -19.24 -7.97
N ALA A 39 -3.34 -18.36 -8.87
CA ALA A 39 -4.02 -18.10 -10.13
C ALA A 39 -3.05 -17.70 -11.22
N SER A 40 -3.39 -18.10 -12.45
CA SER A 40 -2.80 -17.59 -13.67
C SER A 40 -3.92 -17.37 -14.68
N ALA A 41 -4.13 -16.12 -15.08
CA ALA A 41 -5.24 -15.74 -15.94
C ALA A 41 -4.82 -14.62 -16.90
N GLN A 42 -5.50 -14.53 -18.03
CA GLN A 42 -5.39 -13.42 -18.96
C GLN A 42 -6.58 -12.48 -18.78
N VAL A 43 -6.31 -11.19 -18.71
CA VAL A 43 -7.30 -10.12 -18.55
C VAL A 43 -7.19 -9.16 -19.74
N SER A 44 -8.32 -8.67 -20.21
CA SER A 44 -8.38 -7.63 -21.23
C SER A 44 -8.81 -6.31 -20.62
N PRO A 45 -7.90 -5.38 -20.29
CA PRO A 45 -8.24 -4.15 -19.56
C PRO A 45 -9.31 -3.31 -20.23
N ALA A 46 -9.36 -3.29 -21.57
CA ALA A 46 -10.32 -2.50 -22.32
C ALA A 46 -11.76 -3.05 -22.29
N SER A 47 -11.95 -4.38 -22.26
CA SER A 47 -13.26 -5.03 -22.38
C SER A 47 -13.74 -5.71 -21.11
N ASN A 48 -12.84 -6.32 -20.37
CA ASN A 48 -13.10 -6.99 -19.09
C ASN A 48 -11.96 -6.71 -18.13
N PRO A 49 -11.97 -5.56 -17.43
CA PRO A 49 -10.87 -5.12 -16.60
C PRO A 49 -10.77 -5.82 -15.25
N VAL A 50 -11.72 -6.68 -14.89
CA VAL A 50 -11.81 -7.25 -13.54
C VAL A 50 -11.36 -8.70 -13.52
N LEU A 51 -10.44 -9.01 -12.61
CA LEU A 51 -10.05 -10.37 -12.26
C LEU A 51 -10.38 -10.65 -10.81
N ILE A 52 -11.18 -11.69 -10.58
CA ILE A 52 -11.47 -12.21 -9.25
C ILE A 52 -10.66 -13.48 -9.03
N VAL A 53 -9.89 -13.50 -7.95
CA VAL A 53 -9.08 -14.65 -7.52
C VAL A 53 -9.57 -15.10 -6.16
N GLN A 54 -9.80 -16.38 -6.00
CA GLN A 54 -10.12 -17.01 -4.71
C GLN A 54 -8.88 -17.80 -4.25
N PRO A 55 -8.07 -17.25 -3.33
CA PRO A 55 -6.91 -17.94 -2.81
C PRO A 55 -7.25 -19.19 -2.03
N VAL A 56 -6.28 -20.09 -1.93
CA VAL A 56 -6.45 -21.34 -1.16
C VAL A 56 -6.35 -21.04 0.34
N ASN A 57 -7.26 -21.64 1.11
CA ASN A 57 -7.26 -21.51 2.56
C ASN A 57 -6.21 -22.47 3.18
N VAL A 58 -4.98 -21.98 3.36
CA VAL A 58 -3.87 -22.75 3.90
C VAL A 58 -2.90 -21.88 4.70
N GLY A 59 -2.50 -22.36 5.87
CA GLY A 59 -1.45 -21.76 6.68
C GLY A 59 -1.76 -20.35 7.22
N LEU A 60 -0.71 -19.67 7.62
CA LEU A 60 -0.74 -18.27 8.05
C LEU A 60 -0.23 -17.40 6.90
N ILE A 61 -1.14 -16.73 6.21
CA ILE A 61 -0.84 -15.96 4.99
C ILE A 61 -0.21 -14.63 5.38
N LYS A 62 0.96 -14.35 4.82
CA LYS A 62 1.70 -13.09 5.02
C LYS A 62 1.40 -12.05 3.94
N ARG A 63 1.34 -12.49 2.69
CA ARG A 63 1.15 -11.61 1.51
C ARG A 63 0.76 -12.39 0.27
N TYR A 64 0.36 -11.61 -0.74
CA TYR A 64 0.26 -12.08 -2.11
C TYR A 64 1.21 -11.31 -2.99
N THR A 65 1.81 -11.99 -3.97
CA THR A 65 2.63 -11.40 -5.02
C THR A 65 1.88 -11.49 -6.34
N ILE A 66 1.59 -10.34 -6.94
CA ILE A 66 0.83 -10.21 -8.20
C ILE A 66 1.80 -9.82 -9.29
N VAL A 67 1.96 -10.67 -10.29
CA VAL A 67 2.83 -10.44 -11.46
C VAL A 67 1.95 -10.17 -12.66
N CYS A 68 2.12 -9.01 -13.28
CA CYS A 68 1.43 -8.60 -14.50
C CYS A 68 2.44 -8.50 -15.64
N THR A 69 2.18 -9.18 -16.75
CA THR A 69 2.98 -9.07 -17.97
C THR A 69 2.10 -8.83 -19.17
N GLY A 70 2.57 -8.04 -20.12
CA GLY A 70 1.78 -7.72 -21.30
C GLY A 70 2.53 -6.87 -22.30
N VAL A 71 1.79 -6.39 -23.29
CA VAL A 71 2.29 -5.55 -24.37
C VAL A 71 1.48 -4.27 -24.42
N ILE A 72 2.16 -3.13 -24.48
CA ILE A 72 1.57 -1.83 -24.74
C ILE A 72 1.84 -1.48 -26.19
N THR A 73 0.81 -1.17 -26.95
CA THR A 73 0.92 -0.77 -28.35
C THR A 73 0.60 0.71 -28.46
N ASN A 74 1.49 1.46 -29.11
CA ASN A 74 1.24 2.84 -29.51
C ASN A 74 0.56 2.85 -30.88
N SER A 75 -0.75 3.09 -30.90
CA SER A 75 -1.54 3.20 -32.12
C SER A 75 -1.68 4.64 -32.64
N GLY A 76 -1.16 5.61 -31.90
CA GLY A 76 -1.18 7.02 -32.27
C GLY A 76 0.00 7.44 -33.11
N THR A 77 0.06 8.73 -33.41
CA THR A 77 1.13 9.37 -34.22
C THR A 77 2.24 9.98 -33.38
N GLY A 78 2.02 10.12 -32.08
CA GLY A 78 2.97 10.73 -31.14
C GLY A 78 3.83 9.70 -30.40
N LEU A 79 4.99 10.14 -29.92
CA LEU A 79 5.84 9.36 -29.03
C LEU A 79 5.19 9.23 -27.65
N LEU A 80 5.04 8.03 -27.13
CA LEU A 80 4.64 7.79 -25.76
C LEU A 80 5.84 7.82 -24.83
N THR A 81 5.70 8.48 -23.69
CA THR A 81 6.73 8.56 -22.63
C THR A 81 6.13 8.08 -21.31
N LEU A 82 6.87 7.26 -20.56
CA LEU A 82 6.45 6.78 -19.25
C LEU A 82 6.16 7.95 -18.30
N THR A 83 5.05 7.84 -17.59
CA THR A 83 4.68 8.76 -16.50
C THR A 83 5.53 8.50 -15.24
N ASP A 84 5.42 9.37 -14.25
CA ASP A 84 6.17 9.24 -12.99
C ASP A 84 5.75 8.00 -12.19
N PHE A 85 4.47 7.66 -12.20
CA PHE A 85 3.96 6.45 -11.55
C PHE A 85 4.01 5.20 -12.45
N ALA A 86 4.18 5.38 -13.74
CA ALA A 86 4.38 4.31 -14.72
C ALA A 86 3.40 3.13 -14.52
N LEU A 87 3.94 1.92 -14.41
CA LEU A 87 3.15 0.68 -14.26
C LEU A 87 2.37 0.59 -12.93
N ALA A 88 2.68 1.44 -11.95
CA ALA A 88 1.85 1.52 -10.74
C ALA A 88 0.41 1.95 -11.06
N ASN A 89 0.20 2.68 -12.15
CA ASN A 89 -1.10 3.11 -12.62
C ASN A 89 -1.91 2.01 -13.33
N LEU A 90 -1.40 0.80 -13.48
CA LEU A 90 -2.20 -0.35 -13.93
C LEU A 90 -3.41 -0.60 -13.01
N PHE A 91 -3.28 -0.27 -11.73
CA PHE A 91 -4.38 -0.34 -10.77
C PHE A 91 -4.65 1.05 -10.18
N GLY A 92 -5.77 1.65 -10.53
CA GLY A 92 -6.22 2.92 -9.99
C GLY A 92 -6.63 2.84 -8.51
N SER A 93 -7.20 3.92 -7.98
CA SER A 93 -7.74 3.94 -6.61
C SER A 93 -8.84 2.88 -6.47
N GLY A 94 -8.73 2.00 -5.46
CA GLY A 94 -9.64 0.87 -5.30
C GLY A 94 -9.45 -0.27 -6.30
N GLY A 95 -8.41 -0.22 -7.15
CA GLY A 95 -8.13 -1.24 -8.15
C GLY A 95 -7.56 -2.54 -7.59
N VAL A 96 -7.06 -2.53 -6.36
CA VAL A 96 -6.61 -3.73 -5.65
C VAL A 96 -7.42 -3.87 -4.37
N GLN A 97 -8.20 -4.95 -4.28
CA GLN A 97 -9.03 -5.24 -3.12
C GLN A 97 -8.72 -6.63 -2.58
N TYR A 98 -8.76 -6.76 -1.27
CA TYR A 98 -8.71 -8.05 -0.58
C TYR A 98 -9.76 -8.11 0.50
N THR A 99 -10.61 -9.12 0.40
CA THR A 99 -11.64 -9.46 1.39
C THR A 99 -11.21 -10.75 2.08
N ASP A 100 -11.18 -10.73 3.40
CA ASP A 100 -10.75 -11.87 4.21
C ASP A 100 -11.85 -12.91 4.42
N LEU A 101 -11.51 -13.97 5.16
CA LEU A 101 -12.40 -15.08 5.48
C LEU A 101 -13.66 -14.69 6.26
N ASN A 102 -13.67 -13.52 6.89
CA ASN A 102 -14.81 -12.96 7.61
C ASN A 102 -15.63 -11.98 6.75
N ASN A 103 -15.40 -11.98 5.44
CA ASN A 103 -15.98 -11.06 4.49
C ASN A 103 -15.68 -9.58 4.81
N TYR A 104 -14.53 -9.32 5.43
CA TYR A 104 -14.08 -7.98 5.76
C TYR A 104 -13.08 -7.47 4.72
N LEU A 105 -13.35 -6.27 4.17
CA LEU A 105 -12.51 -5.62 3.17
C LEU A 105 -11.29 -4.98 3.85
N ARG A 106 -10.17 -5.72 3.91
CA ARG A 106 -8.91 -5.26 4.52
C ARG A 106 -8.12 -4.33 3.63
N VAL A 107 -8.16 -4.59 2.35
CA VAL A 107 -7.42 -3.79 1.37
C VAL A 107 -8.38 -3.26 0.32
N ASN A 108 -8.31 -1.96 0.12
CA ASN A 108 -9.00 -1.24 -0.95
C ASN A 108 -8.10 -0.10 -1.39
N THR A 109 -7.16 -0.41 -2.30
CA THR A 109 -6.06 0.49 -2.57
C THR A 109 -5.68 0.53 -4.05
N SER A 110 -4.64 1.30 -4.37
CA SER A 110 -4.08 1.45 -5.72
C SER A 110 -2.73 0.75 -5.88
N GLY A 111 -2.33 0.50 -7.11
CA GLY A 111 -0.99 0.02 -7.42
C GLY A 111 0.10 1.01 -6.98
N ALA A 112 -0.17 2.31 -7.07
CA ALA A 112 0.72 3.35 -6.57
C ALA A 112 0.98 3.21 -5.06
N HIS A 113 -0.06 2.99 -4.27
CA HIS A 113 0.09 2.79 -2.82
C HIS A 113 0.93 1.56 -2.49
N LEU A 114 0.65 0.42 -3.12
CA LEU A 114 1.41 -0.80 -2.91
C LEU A 114 2.90 -0.60 -3.24
N THR A 115 3.19 0.13 -4.31
CA THR A 115 4.56 0.43 -4.75
C THR A 115 5.28 1.35 -3.76
N LEU A 116 4.63 2.45 -3.35
CA LEU A 116 5.17 3.40 -2.37
C LEU A 116 5.42 2.72 -1.02
N LEU A 117 4.48 1.89 -0.59
CA LEU A 117 4.57 1.16 0.67
C LEU A 117 5.73 0.15 0.68
N ALA A 118 5.89 -0.59 -0.42
CA ALA A 118 7.00 -1.53 -0.55
C ALA A 118 8.36 -0.80 -0.54
N GLN A 119 8.41 0.39 -1.13
CA GLN A 119 9.58 1.26 -1.09
C GLN A 119 9.91 1.72 0.33
N ALA A 120 8.90 2.15 1.08
CA ALA A 120 9.06 2.62 2.45
C ALA A 120 9.42 1.49 3.43
N LYS A 121 8.74 0.33 3.34
CA LYS A 121 8.90 -0.76 4.31
C LYS A 121 10.06 -1.69 4.01
N ARG A 122 10.24 -2.04 2.75
CA ARG A 122 11.18 -3.08 2.34
C ARG A 122 12.48 -2.51 1.80
N ARG A 123 12.58 -1.20 1.73
CA ARG A 123 13.72 -0.50 1.14
C ARG A 123 14.06 -1.06 -0.26
N ARG A 124 13.05 -1.49 -1.00
CA ARG A 124 13.21 -1.93 -2.38
C ARG A 124 13.14 -0.70 -3.29
N ALA A 125 14.19 -0.46 -4.03
CA ALA A 125 14.15 0.54 -5.09
C ALA A 125 13.25 0.03 -6.24
N TYR A 126 12.09 0.64 -6.42
CA TYR A 126 11.18 0.32 -7.50
C TYR A 126 11.50 1.05 -8.80
N GLY A 127 12.37 2.03 -8.76
CA GLY A 127 12.78 2.78 -9.93
C GLY A 127 14.25 3.13 -9.89
N ALA A 128 14.88 3.17 -11.04
CA ALA A 128 16.13 3.88 -11.20
C ALA A 128 15.81 5.37 -11.05
N THR A 129 16.62 6.06 -10.26
CA THR A 129 16.70 7.50 -10.36
C THR A 129 17.21 7.79 -11.75
N VAL A 130 16.35 8.11 -12.68
CA VAL A 130 16.79 8.75 -13.91
C VAL A 130 17.22 10.14 -13.46
N SER A 131 18.49 10.32 -13.17
CA SER A 131 19.06 11.65 -13.09
C SER A 131 18.98 12.19 -14.51
N ASP A 132 17.91 12.93 -14.78
CA ASP A 132 18.00 13.92 -15.85
C ASP A 132 19.13 14.85 -15.40
N ASN A 133 20.23 14.82 -16.15
CA ASN A 133 21.39 15.71 -15.95
C ASN A 133 21.05 17.20 -16.20
N THR A 134 19.80 17.54 -16.17
CA THR A 134 19.34 18.93 -16.13
C THR A 134 19.42 19.41 -14.68
N PRO A 135 20.22 20.45 -14.39
CA PRO A 135 20.37 20.99 -13.03
C PRO A 135 19.14 21.72 -12.52
N ALA A 136 18.01 21.54 -13.13
CA ALA A 136 16.75 22.11 -12.70
C ALA A 136 16.12 21.19 -11.65
N VAL A 137 16.15 21.62 -10.44
CA VAL A 137 15.21 21.54 -9.31
C VAL A 137 14.20 20.33 -9.23
N ASN A 138 14.09 19.49 -10.25
CA ASN A 138 13.07 18.47 -10.44
C ASN A 138 13.67 17.14 -10.89
N SER A 139 14.53 16.53 -10.07
CA SER A 139 14.87 15.12 -10.30
C SER A 139 13.61 14.27 -10.05
N ARG A 140 12.91 13.91 -11.12
CA ARG A 140 11.74 13.06 -11.07
C ARG A 140 12.19 11.62 -10.93
N SER A 141 11.85 10.99 -9.83
CA SER A 141 11.98 9.54 -9.69
C SER A 141 10.85 8.88 -10.47
N LYS A 142 11.19 8.05 -11.46
CA LYS A 142 10.22 7.21 -12.14
C LYS A 142 10.17 5.85 -11.47
N MET A 143 8.96 5.32 -11.24
CA MET A 143 8.76 3.99 -10.65
C MET A 143 9.03 2.86 -11.64
N THR A 144 9.99 3.04 -12.52
CA THR A 144 10.36 1.99 -13.50
C THR A 144 11.86 1.93 -13.64
N ASN A 145 12.38 0.73 -13.84
CA ASN A 145 13.77 0.50 -14.14
C ASN A 145 13.89 -0.12 -15.52
N THR A 146 14.75 0.46 -16.35
CA THR A 146 15.09 -0.07 -17.66
C THR A 146 16.33 -0.94 -17.64
N ASP A 147 17.07 -0.99 -16.53
CA ASP A 147 18.26 -1.81 -16.40
C ASP A 147 17.90 -3.24 -15.96
N PRO A 148 18.04 -4.25 -16.82
CA PRO A 148 17.74 -5.64 -16.48
C PRO A 148 18.65 -6.23 -15.41
N ALA A 149 19.80 -5.59 -15.11
CA ALA A 149 20.71 -6.04 -14.06
C ALA A 149 20.23 -5.66 -12.64
N LEU A 150 19.34 -4.69 -12.51
CA LEU A 150 18.82 -4.20 -11.24
C LEU A 150 17.43 -4.77 -10.97
N TRP A 151 17.25 -6.05 -10.79
CA TRP A 151 15.97 -6.69 -10.36
C TRP A 151 14.73 -5.79 -10.53
N PRO A 152 14.21 -5.59 -11.74
CA PRO A 152 13.15 -4.64 -11.96
C PRO A 152 11.86 -5.23 -11.46
N VAL A 153 11.27 -4.58 -10.48
CA VAL A 153 9.90 -4.82 -10.09
C VAL A 153 8.97 -4.31 -11.18
N PHE A 154 9.35 -3.19 -11.80
CA PHE A 154 8.69 -2.64 -12.97
C PHE A 154 9.67 -2.57 -14.15
N GLN A 155 9.31 -3.22 -15.24
CA GLN A 155 10.00 -3.12 -16.52
C GLN A 155 9.04 -2.63 -17.59
N ALA A 156 9.37 -1.53 -18.23
CA ALA A 156 8.68 -1.05 -19.41
C ALA A 156 9.63 -0.18 -20.23
N PRO A 157 9.49 -0.09 -21.55
CA PRO A 157 10.25 0.86 -22.35
C PRO A 157 10.03 2.28 -21.86
N PRO A 158 11.05 3.13 -21.72
CA PRO A 158 10.87 4.52 -21.30
C PRO A 158 10.06 5.33 -22.32
N THR A 159 10.11 4.92 -23.58
CA THR A 159 9.36 5.51 -24.70
C THR A 159 8.89 4.41 -25.65
N ILE A 160 7.75 4.65 -26.32
CA ILE A 160 7.23 3.79 -27.39
C ILE A 160 6.94 4.68 -28.59
N ALA A 161 7.64 4.43 -29.71
CA ALA A 161 7.45 5.17 -30.94
C ALA A 161 6.08 4.88 -31.57
N ALA A 162 5.59 5.81 -32.42
CA ALA A 162 4.35 5.63 -33.16
C ALA A 162 4.34 4.32 -33.95
N GLY A 163 3.24 3.58 -33.90
CA GLY A 163 3.07 2.30 -34.60
C GLY A 163 3.90 1.13 -34.06
N THR A 164 4.57 1.29 -32.90
CA THR A 164 5.38 0.23 -32.29
C THR A 164 4.76 -0.25 -30.97
N SER A 165 5.29 -1.35 -30.44
CA SER A 165 4.85 -1.95 -29.17
C SER A 165 6.01 -2.15 -28.22
N GLY A 166 5.72 -2.16 -26.93
CA GLY A 166 6.68 -2.45 -25.87
C GLY A 166 6.16 -3.48 -24.89
N ASN A 167 6.99 -4.44 -24.51
CA ASN A 167 6.66 -5.39 -23.47
C ASN A 167 6.80 -4.73 -22.10
N PHE A 168 5.93 -5.10 -21.18
CA PHE A 168 6.03 -4.68 -19.80
C PHE A 168 5.93 -5.86 -18.82
N ARG A 169 6.50 -5.66 -17.65
CA ARG A 169 6.34 -6.52 -16.48
C ARG A 169 6.21 -5.66 -15.25
N ALA A 170 5.20 -5.93 -14.44
CA ALA A 170 4.99 -5.29 -13.14
C ALA A 170 4.79 -6.35 -12.06
N VAL A 171 5.38 -6.13 -10.89
CA VAL A 171 5.21 -6.99 -9.72
C VAL A 171 4.69 -6.13 -8.57
N PHE A 172 3.53 -6.48 -8.04
CA PHE A 172 2.94 -5.83 -6.89
C PHE A 172 2.94 -6.79 -5.71
N GLU A 173 3.26 -6.29 -4.54
CA GLU A 173 3.13 -7.03 -3.29
C GLU A 173 1.90 -6.51 -2.54
N LEU A 174 0.98 -7.40 -2.24
CA LEU A 174 -0.20 -7.14 -1.43
C LEU A 174 0.06 -7.70 -0.02
N PRO A 175 0.55 -6.87 0.92
CA PRO A 175 0.88 -7.34 2.26
C PRO A 175 -0.39 -7.53 3.09
N LEU A 176 -0.46 -8.62 3.84
CA LEU A 176 -1.44 -8.86 4.88
C LEU A 176 -0.81 -8.78 6.27
N ALA A 177 0.45 -9.23 6.41
CA ALA A 177 1.26 -8.96 7.60
C ALA A 177 1.93 -7.60 7.51
N TYR A 178 2.16 -6.98 8.65
CA TYR A 178 2.80 -5.66 8.73
C TYR A 178 4.21 -5.66 8.14
N THR A 179 5.04 -6.63 8.54
CA THR A 179 6.37 -6.89 7.96
C THR A 179 6.66 -8.39 7.97
N ASP A 180 7.81 -8.80 7.44
CA ASP A 180 8.25 -10.20 7.52
C ASP A 180 8.55 -10.65 8.96
N ASP A 181 8.98 -9.71 9.82
CA ASP A 181 9.34 -9.95 11.22
C ASP A 181 8.20 -9.61 12.20
N ASP A 182 7.13 -9.00 11.73
CA ASP A 182 5.96 -8.62 12.51
C ASP A 182 4.70 -9.14 11.82
N LEU A 183 4.21 -10.27 12.31
CA LEU A 183 3.08 -11.00 11.73
C LEU A 183 1.71 -10.39 12.07
N ARG A 184 1.65 -9.25 12.74
CA ARG A 184 0.35 -8.58 12.98
C ARG A 184 -0.37 -8.33 11.66
N GLY A 185 -1.63 -8.68 11.61
CA GLY A 185 -2.44 -8.61 10.41
C GLY A 185 -2.38 -9.83 9.50
N ALA A 186 -1.42 -10.74 9.67
CA ALA A 186 -1.41 -12.01 8.93
C ALA A 186 -2.74 -12.76 9.08
N VAL A 187 -3.13 -13.50 8.05
CA VAL A 187 -4.43 -14.17 8.00
C VAL A 187 -4.26 -15.66 8.24
N TRP A 188 -4.85 -16.15 9.30
CA TRP A 188 -4.97 -17.59 9.53
C TRP A 188 -6.03 -18.18 8.62
N ALA A 189 -5.62 -18.97 7.65
CA ALA A 189 -6.50 -19.41 6.57
C ALA A 189 -6.93 -20.88 6.66
N ASN A 190 -6.49 -21.63 7.67
CA ASN A 190 -6.93 -23.04 7.85
C ASN A 190 -8.37 -23.13 8.37
N VAL A 191 -9.30 -22.49 7.65
CA VAL A 191 -10.72 -22.45 7.99
C VAL A 191 -11.51 -23.10 6.85
N LEU A 192 -12.25 -24.14 7.18
CA LEU A 192 -13.14 -24.80 6.22
C LEU A 192 -14.37 -23.91 5.95
N ASN A 193 -14.85 -23.92 4.71
CA ASN A 193 -16.08 -23.24 4.28
C ASN A 193 -16.07 -21.70 4.35
N ALA A 194 -14.93 -21.07 4.56
CA ALA A 194 -14.78 -19.63 4.41
C ALA A 194 -14.09 -19.30 3.07
N VAL A 195 -14.43 -18.18 2.46
CA VAL A 195 -13.87 -17.74 1.18
C VAL A 195 -13.17 -16.42 1.36
N GLN A 196 -11.93 -16.36 0.94
CA GLN A 196 -11.19 -15.11 0.78
C GLN A 196 -11.15 -14.74 -0.70
N GLN A 197 -11.05 -13.45 -0.99
CA GLN A 197 -11.11 -12.96 -2.35
C GLN A 197 -10.12 -11.83 -2.59
N ILE A 198 -9.41 -11.90 -3.71
CA ILE A 198 -8.66 -10.79 -4.27
C ILE A 198 -9.42 -10.31 -5.52
N THR A 199 -9.73 -9.04 -5.58
CA THR A 199 -10.30 -8.41 -6.77
C THR A 199 -9.30 -7.42 -7.34
N LEU A 200 -8.92 -7.63 -8.60
CA LEU A 200 -8.02 -6.76 -9.34
C LEU A 200 -8.81 -6.09 -10.44
N THR A 201 -8.92 -4.77 -10.38
CA THR A 201 -9.59 -3.95 -11.39
C THR A 201 -8.55 -3.12 -12.11
N PHE A 202 -8.29 -3.48 -13.37
CA PHE A 202 -7.35 -2.75 -14.21
C PHE A 202 -7.93 -1.39 -14.60
N ASN A 203 -7.08 -0.39 -14.60
CA ASN A 203 -7.46 0.93 -15.03
C ASN A 203 -7.60 0.97 -16.56
N GLN A 204 -8.81 1.12 -17.06
CA GLN A 204 -9.09 1.18 -18.50
C GLN A 204 -8.48 2.41 -19.17
N GLN A 205 -8.28 3.49 -18.44
CA GLN A 205 -7.70 4.75 -18.92
C GLN A 205 -6.18 4.82 -18.71
N ALA A 206 -5.56 3.74 -18.20
CA ALA A 206 -4.17 3.75 -17.80
C ALA A 206 -3.19 3.90 -18.96
N VAL A 207 -3.61 3.72 -20.20
CA VAL A 207 -2.63 3.51 -21.26
C VAL A 207 -2.02 4.79 -21.77
N VAL A 208 -2.81 5.83 -22.02
CA VAL A 208 -2.30 7.11 -22.51
C VAL A 208 -3.11 8.28 -21.97
N ALA A 209 -2.48 9.16 -21.20
CA ALA A 209 -3.01 10.49 -20.94
C ALA A 209 -2.67 11.42 -22.11
N VAL A 210 -3.65 12.08 -22.68
CA VAL A 210 -3.48 13.15 -23.67
C VAL A 210 -3.49 14.47 -22.94
N PRO A 211 -2.69 15.38 -23.25
CA PRO A 211 -1.35 15.77 -22.86
C PRO A 211 -1.21 16.22 -21.43
N ALA A 212 -2.15 16.03 -20.56
CA ALA A 212 -2.14 16.77 -19.31
C ALA A 212 -2.20 15.93 -18.04
N ASP A 213 -2.85 14.78 -18.02
CA ASP A 213 -3.02 14.02 -16.76
C ASP A 213 -2.22 12.72 -16.77
N ASP A 214 -0.91 12.83 -16.55
CA ASP A 214 -0.01 11.70 -16.45
C ASP A 214 -0.11 10.96 -15.09
N THR A 215 -0.97 11.42 -14.18
CA THR A 215 -1.07 10.88 -12.82
C THR A 215 -1.78 9.54 -12.78
N PHE A 216 -2.68 9.29 -13.73
CA PHE A 216 -3.48 8.06 -13.77
C PHE A 216 -3.13 7.17 -14.95
N ALA A 217 -2.26 7.59 -15.85
CA ALA A 217 -1.85 6.82 -17.00
C ALA A 217 -0.47 6.18 -16.83
N VAL A 218 -0.22 5.09 -17.53
CA VAL A 218 1.10 4.46 -17.59
C VAL A 218 2.04 5.25 -18.49
N TYR A 219 1.53 5.76 -19.61
CA TYR A 219 2.24 6.62 -20.54
C TYR A 219 1.49 7.93 -20.77
N SER A 220 2.25 8.95 -21.08
CA SER A 220 1.75 10.22 -21.60
C SER A 220 2.30 10.49 -22.99
N GLY A 221 1.60 11.34 -23.76
CA GLY A 221 2.03 11.73 -25.09
C GLY A 221 1.40 13.02 -25.57
N PRO A 222 1.87 13.60 -26.69
CA PRO A 222 1.29 14.79 -27.28
C PRO A 222 -0.12 14.53 -27.82
N ALA A 223 -0.82 15.59 -28.22
CA ALA A 223 -2.12 15.47 -28.85
C ALA A 223 -2.06 14.52 -30.06
N GLY A 224 -3.04 13.63 -30.17
CA GLY A 224 -3.06 12.55 -31.16
C GLY A 224 -2.35 11.25 -30.73
N SER A 225 -1.75 11.23 -29.53
CA SER A 225 -1.23 9.98 -28.95
C SER A 225 -2.38 9.04 -28.61
N ALA A 226 -2.19 7.78 -28.89
CA ALA A 226 -3.12 6.72 -28.53
C ALA A 226 -2.33 5.44 -28.21
N GLY A 227 -2.80 4.71 -27.25
CA GLY A 227 -2.17 3.44 -26.90
C GLY A 227 -3.19 2.49 -26.30
N SER A 228 -2.85 1.21 -26.29
CA SER A 228 -3.71 0.18 -25.73
C SER A 228 -2.90 -0.93 -25.08
N ILE A 229 -3.49 -1.53 -24.06
CA ILE A 229 -3.08 -2.84 -23.53
C ILE A 229 -4.21 -3.81 -23.88
N THR A 230 -3.95 -4.67 -24.87
CA THR A 230 -4.97 -5.61 -25.35
C THR A 230 -5.21 -6.71 -24.33
N SER A 231 -4.14 -7.22 -23.73
CA SER A 231 -4.21 -8.26 -22.73
C SER A 231 -3.09 -8.15 -21.70
N VAL A 232 -3.38 -8.57 -20.49
CA VAL A 232 -2.42 -8.71 -19.40
C VAL A 232 -2.48 -10.13 -18.89
N ASN A 233 -1.35 -10.82 -18.85
CA ASN A 233 -1.23 -12.07 -18.14
C ASN A 233 -0.95 -11.77 -16.68
N VAL A 234 -1.83 -12.23 -15.80
CA VAL A 234 -1.76 -12.03 -14.37
C VAL A 234 -1.45 -13.34 -13.69
N THR A 235 -0.42 -13.36 -12.88
CA THR A 235 -0.06 -14.52 -12.05
C THR A 235 -0.04 -14.09 -10.60
N VAL A 236 -0.77 -14.81 -9.74
CA VAL A 236 -0.87 -14.51 -8.30
C VAL A 236 -0.23 -15.64 -7.52
N TYR A 237 0.72 -15.29 -6.67
CA TYR A 237 1.35 -16.20 -5.71
C TYR A 237 0.91 -15.85 -4.30
N GLN A 238 0.71 -16.88 -3.48
CA GLN A 238 0.42 -16.77 -2.05
C GLN A 238 1.67 -17.16 -1.25
N GLU A 239 2.10 -16.28 -0.36
CA GLU A 239 3.19 -16.53 0.58
C GLU A 239 2.63 -16.75 1.97
N TYR A 240 2.92 -17.90 2.55
CA TYR A 240 2.36 -18.31 3.84
C TYR A 240 3.34 -19.15 4.66
N LEU A 241 3.12 -19.15 5.96
CA LEU A 241 3.82 -20.00 6.90
C LEU A 241 3.02 -21.27 7.13
N ASP A 242 3.68 -22.41 6.91
CA ASP A 242 3.15 -23.75 7.15
C ASP A 242 3.81 -24.39 8.36
N GLN A 243 3.27 -25.50 8.84
CA GLN A 243 3.81 -26.26 9.98
C GLN A 243 4.06 -25.40 11.22
N LEU A 244 3.06 -24.60 11.58
CA LEU A 244 3.16 -23.72 12.74
C LEU A 244 3.42 -24.51 14.03
N PRO A 245 4.18 -23.92 14.98
CA PRO A 245 4.46 -24.58 16.25
C PRO A 245 3.17 -24.90 16.99
N LYS A 246 3.09 -26.10 17.52
CA LYS A 246 1.95 -26.57 18.31
C LYS A 246 2.26 -26.39 19.79
N ALA A 247 1.38 -25.75 20.52
CA ALA A 247 1.44 -25.70 21.98
C ALA A 247 0.47 -26.70 22.58
N GLN A 248 0.93 -27.48 23.58
CA GLN A 248 0.02 -28.27 24.38
C GLN A 248 -0.73 -27.36 25.36
N GLY A 249 -2.03 -27.27 25.16
CA GLY A 249 -2.92 -26.61 26.10
C GLY A 249 -3.22 -27.47 27.32
N PRO A 250 -3.89 -26.93 28.34
CA PRO A 250 -4.44 -27.71 29.45
C PRO A 250 -5.31 -28.86 28.90
N GLN A 251 -5.17 -30.03 29.45
CA GLN A 251 -5.89 -31.27 29.02
C GLN A 251 -5.40 -31.93 27.71
N GLY A 252 -4.18 -31.67 27.26
CA GLY A 252 -3.61 -32.38 26.11
C GLY A 252 -4.15 -31.93 24.75
N VAL A 253 -5.00 -30.91 24.70
CA VAL A 253 -5.48 -30.33 23.44
C VAL A 253 -4.35 -29.53 22.82
N THR A 254 -3.94 -29.93 21.63
CA THR A 254 -2.90 -29.22 20.88
C THR A 254 -3.52 -27.97 20.25
N THR A 255 -3.20 -26.81 20.77
CA THR A 255 -3.57 -25.52 20.16
C THR A 255 -2.49 -25.07 19.20
N ILE A 256 -2.88 -24.72 18.00
CA ILE A 256 -2.00 -24.09 17.01
C ILE A 256 -1.97 -22.60 17.36
N LEU A 257 -0.80 -22.02 17.48
CA LEU A 257 -0.57 -20.63 17.83
C LEU A 257 -0.72 -20.30 19.33
N PRO A 258 0.33 -20.44 20.11
CA PRO A 258 0.33 -19.85 21.44
C PRO A 258 0.38 -18.33 21.30
N ALA A 259 -0.71 -17.68 21.65
CA ALA A 259 -0.77 -16.24 21.97
C ALA A 259 -0.47 -15.21 20.86
N LEU A 260 -0.38 -15.57 19.58
CA LEU A 260 -0.37 -14.55 18.54
C LEU A 260 -1.76 -13.90 18.45
N SER A 261 -1.84 -12.60 18.70
CA SER A 261 -3.08 -11.87 18.52
C SER A 261 -3.37 -11.68 17.03
N LEU A 262 -4.16 -12.59 16.46
CA LEU A 262 -4.70 -12.45 15.11
C LEU A 262 -5.85 -11.43 15.04
N SER A 263 -6.12 -10.78 16.15
CA SER A 263 -7.20 -9.81 16.31
C SER A 263 -6.91 -8.45 15.69
N THR A 264 -5.66 -8.17 15.41
CA THR A 264 -5.25 -6.94 14.75
C THR A 264 -5.41 -7.10 13.25
N VAL A 265 -6.23 -6.27 12.63
CA VAL A 265 -6.40 -6.23 11.18
C VAL A 265 -5.53 -5.14 10.60
N TYR A 266 -4.62 -5.54 9.72
CA TYR A 266 -3.82 -4.61 8.94
C TYR A 266 -4.61 -4.18 7.70
N GLU A 267 -4.71 -2.87 7.47
CA GLU A 267 -5.52 -2.30 6.41
C GLU A 267 -4.72 -1.35 5.53
N LEU A 268 -5.06 -1.37 4.25
CA LEU A 268 -4.57 -0.45 3.23
C LEU A 268 -5.75 0.16 2.50
N LYS A 269 -5.80 1.49 2.45
CA LYS A 269 -6.87 2.23 1.77
C LYS A 269 -6.30 3.35 0.93
N SER A 270 -6.91 3.63 -0.20
CA SER A 270 -6.65 4.83 -0.99
C SER A 270 -7.96 5.52 -1.38
N THR A 271 -7.96 6.85 -1.35
CA THR A 271 -9.11 7.67 -1.71
C THR A 271 -8.65 8.94 -2.41
N ILE A 272 -9.35 9.28 -3.48
CA ILE A 272 -9.14 10.52 -4.21
C ILE A 272 -10.19 11.54 -3.75
N PHE A 273 -9.72 12.71 -3.37
CA PHE A 273 -10.54 13.87 -3.02
C PHE A 273 -10.35 14.95 -4.10
N SER A 274 -11.44 15.49 -4.56
CA SER A 274 -11.49 16.61 -5.51
C SER A 274 -12.03 17.87 -4.84
N THR A 275 -12.10 18.97 -5.59
CA THR A 275 -12.69 20.23 -5.12
C THR A 275 -11.89 20.91 -4.00
N ILE A 276 -10.58 21.06 -4.22
CA ILE A 276 -9.68 21.70 -3.26
C ILE A 276 -9.68 23.20 -3.54
N THR A 277 -10.07 24.00 -2.56
CA THR A 277 -10.12 25.47 -2.68
C THR A 277 -8.77 26.07 -2.32
N PRO A 278 -8.19 26.95 -3.20
CA PRO A 278 -6.93 27.63 -2.90
C PRO A 278 -7.01 28.49 -1.62
N ASN A 279 -5.91 28.54 -0.89
CA ASN A 279 -5.73 29.33 0.34
C ASN A 279 -6.72 29.02 1.46
N GLN A 280 -7.42 27.88 1.37
CA GLN A 280 -8.26 27.34 2.44
C GLN A 280 -7.71 26.00 2.91
N GLU A 281 -8.01 25.66 4.16
CA GLU A 281 -7.67 24.36 4.70
C GLU A 281 -8.63 23.30 4.17
N PHE A 282 -8.08 22.29 3.52
CA PHE A 282 -8.81 21.10 3.10
C PHE A 282 -8.55 19.98 4.10
N PHE A 283 -9.62 19.50 4.77
CA PHE A 283 -9.51 18.54 5.84
C PHE A 283 -9.79 17.12 5.34
N ILE A 284 -8.85 16.23 5.61
CA ILE A 284 -8.92 14.80 5.28
C ILE A 284 -9.03 14.04 6.60
N ALA A 285 -10.24 13.62 6.94
CA ALA A 285 -10.50 12.93 8.20
C ALA A 285 -9.90 11.52 8.22
N TYR A 286 -9.17 11.20 9.28
CA TYR A 286 -8.78 9.84 9.59
C TYR A 286 -9.95 9.07 10.19
N ALA A 287 -10.09 7.79 9.82
CA ALA A 287 -11.13 6.95 10.39
C ALA A 287 -10.94 6.77 11.90
N ASN A 288 -12.05 6.76 12.63
CA ASN A 288 -12.04 6.53 14.08
C ASN A 288 -11.63 5.08 14.40
N GLN A 289 -11.16 4.87 15.64
CA GLN A 289 -10.77 3.56 16.18
C GLN A 289 -9.68 2.85 15.33
N ARG A 290 -8.75 3.64 14.81
CA ARG A 290 -7.62 3.17 14.01
C ARG A 290 -6.30 3.55 14.68
N SER A 291 -5.29 2.76 14.37
CA SER A 291 -3.90 3.06 14.72
C SER A 291 -3.13 3.27 13.42
N PHE A 292 -2.96 4.53 13.03
CA PHE A 292 -2.31 4.91 11.78
C PHE A 292 -0.80 4.70 11.88
N ILE A 293 -0.25 4.07 10.85
CA ILE A 293 1.17 3.76 10.73
C ILE A 293 1.84 4.76 9.80
N SER A 294 1.27 4.96 8.63
CA SER A 294 1.78 5.89 7.64
C SER A 294 0.68 6.39 6.69
N THR A 295 0.95 7.51 6.07
CA THR A 295 0.07 8.10 5.06
C THR A 295 0.94 8.61 3.91
N PHE A 296 0.58 8.27 2.69
CA PHE A 296 1.07 8.95 1.50
C PHE A 296 -0.03 9.86 0.97
N ALA A 297 0.36 11.02 0.45
CA ALA A 297 -0.56 11.91 -0.23
C ALA A 297 0.08 12.44 -1.52
N THR A 298 -0.61 12.33 -2.63
CA THR A 298 -0.22 12.95 -3.89
C THR A 298 -1.18 14.08 -4.18
N PHE A 299 -0.68 15.31 -4.21
CA PHE A 299 -1.45 16.50 -4.55
C PHE A 299 -1.16 16.94 -5.98
N ASN A 300 -2.20 17.26 -6.70
CA ASN A 300 -2.16 17.85 -8.01
C ASN A 300 -3.12 19.05 -8.06
N SER A 301 -2.61 20.22 -8.39
CA SER A 301 -3.39 21.46 -8.33
C SER A 301 -4.31 21.69 -9.53
N ASP A 302 -4.04 21.09 -10.68
CA ASP A 302 -4.74 21.39 -11.94
C ASP A 302 -5.01 20.20 -12.86
N GLY A 303 -4.70 18.99 -12.41
CA GLY A 303 -4.83 17.76 -13.21
C GLY A 303 -3.72 17.58 -14.25
N THR A 304 -2.71 18.46 -14.32
CA THR A 304 -1.57 18.31 -15.24
C THR A 304 -0.31 17.85 -14.51
N ALA A 305 0.70 17.38 -15.26
CA ALA A 305 1.98 17.02 -14.67
C ALA A 305 2.66 18.18 -13.90
N ASN A 306 2.45 19.41 -14.34
CA ASN A 306 2.99 20.62 -13.70
C ASN A 306 2.28 20.93 -12.38
N GLY A 307 1.01 20.59 -12.24
CA GLY A 307 0.22 20.74 -11.02
C GLY A 307 0.72 19.94 -9.83
N ARG A 308 1.59 18.96 -10.05
CA ARG A 308 2.23 18.13 -9.00
C ARG A 308 3.50 18.74 -8.39
N SER A 309 3.71 20.03 -8.49
CA SER A 309 4.87 20.69 -7.93
C SER A 309 4.88 20.66 -6.39
N THR A 310 5.98 20.25 -5.78
CA THR A 310 6.12 20.11 -4.32
C THR A 310 6.27 21.44 -3.58
N GLY A 311 6.58 22.54 -4.23
CA GLY A 311 6.85 23.81 -3.56
C GLY A 311 6.02 24.98 -4.05
N ALA A 312 5.52 24.92 -5.28
CA ALA A 312 4.83 26.03 -5.92
C ALA A 312 3.32 26.06 -5.67
N ASN A 313 2.72 24.92 -5.33
CA ASN A 313 1.26 24.76 -5.28
C ASN A 313 0.72 24.46 -3.88
N VAL A 314 1.58 24.30 -2.88
CA VAL A 314 1.20 23.97 -1.50
C VAL A 314 1.82 24.97 -0.54
N ASN A 315 0.99 25.58 0.30
CA ASN A 315 1.47 26.42 1.40
C ASN A 315 2.01 25.57 2.56
N TYR A 316 1.23 24.59 2.99
CA TYR A 316 1.63 23.69 4.07
C TYR A 316 0.77 22.42 4.12
N TRP A 317 1.33 21.42 4.79
CA TRP A 317 0.63 20.27 5.32
C TRP A 317 0.59 20.36 6.84
N ALA A 318 -0.49 19.85 7.45
CA ALA A 318 -0.60 19.80 8.89
C ALA A 318 -1.34 18.54 9.35
N LEU A 319 -1.08 18.11 10.57
CA LEU A 319 -1.89 17.13 11.27
C LEU A 319 -2.58 17.81 12.44
N LEU A 320 -3.89 17.76 12.45
CA LEU A 320 -4.76 18.44 13.40
C LEU A 320 -5.42 17.41 14.31
N ALA A 321 -5.45 17.67 15.61
CA ALA A 321 -6.22 16.91 16.59
C ALA A 321 -7.61 17.52 16.82
N ALA A 322 -8.51 16.79 17.48
CA ALA A 322 -9.91 17.16 17.72
C ALA A 322 -10.12 18.55 18.34
N ASN A 323 -9.14 19.05 19.09
CA ASN A 323 -9.23 20.35 19.77
C ASN A 323 -8.70 21.53 18.90
N ALA A 324 -8.67 21.36 17.59
CA ALA A 324 -8.09 22.33 16.64
C ALA A 324 -6.61 22.67 16.94
N SER A 325 -5.89 21.80 17.66
CA SER A 325 -4.47 21.95 17.92
C SER A 325 -3.65 21.20 16.85
N TYR A 326 -2.67 21.88 16.28
CA TYR A 326 -1.74 21.24 15.36
C TYR A 326 -0.79 20.32 16.13
N ILE A 327 -0.77 19.03 15.77
CA ILE A 327 0.29 18.12 16.19
C ILE A 327 1.59 18.50 15.50
N TRP A 328 1.48 18.85 14.20
CA TRP A 328 2.55 19.48 13.41
C TRP A 328 1.95 20.27 12.24
N LYS A 329 2.69 21.29 11.79
CA LYS A 329 2.38 22.10 10.62
C LYS A 329 3.70 22.40 9.91
N LEU A 330 3.85 21.98 8.67
CA LEU A 330 5.11 22.00 7.94
C LEU A 330 4.91 22.46 6.50
N ASP A 331 5.87 23.22 6.00
CA ASP A 331 5.96 23.54 4.57
C ASP A 331 6.31 22.29 3.74
N PRO A 332 5.98 22.25 2.44
CA PRO A 332 6.14 21.08 1.60
C PRO A 332 7.60 20.61 1.46
N LEU A 333 8.58 21.53 1.49
CA LEU A 333 10.00 21.15 1.39
C LEU A 333 10.47 20.46 2.66
N THR A 334 10.04 20.94 3.83
CA THR A 334 10.33 20.30 5.11
C THR A 334 9.69 18.90 5.20
N VAL A 335 8.45 18.74 4.69
CA VAL A 335 7.82 17.42 4.60
C VAL A 335 8.63 16.48 3.69
N SER A 336 9.04 16.95 2.52
CA SER A 336 9.84 16.16 1.57
C SER A 336 11.20 15.77 2.16
N MET A 337 11.88 16.69 2.85
CA MET A 337 13.13 16.41 3.54
C MET A 337 12.96 15.36 4.63
N LYS A 338 11.92 15.46 5.45
CA LYS A 338 11.62 14.45 6.50
C LYS A 338 11.22 13.10 5.94
N SER A 339 10.56 13.07 4.78
CA SER A 339 10.22 11.83 4.09
C SER A 339 11.47 11.04 3.67
N ARG A 340 12.52 11.73 3.24
CA ARG A 340 13.80 11.11 2.84
C ARG A 340 14.50 10.34 3.98
N ASP A 341 14.27 10.73 5.22
CA ASP A 341 14.82 10.02 6.39
C ASP A 341 14.29 8.58 6.50
N HIS A 342 13.17 8.28 5.84
CA HIS A 342 12.46 7.02 5.92
C HIS A 342 12.44 6.22 4.62
N LEU A 343 12.78 6.84 3.51
CA LEU A 343 12.70 6.26 2.16
C LEU A 343 14.09 6.04 1.58
N THR A 344 14.23 5.00 0.77
CA THR A 344 15.50 4.70 0.08
C THR A 344 15.64 5.40 -1.26
N SER A 345 14.57 5.98 -1.77
CA SER A 345 14.54 6.73 -3.03
C SER A 345 13.59 7.90 -2.93
N ASP A 346 13.77 8.87 -3.81
CA ASP A 346 12.85 10.00 -3.91
C ASP A 346 11.46 9.55 -4.33
N LEU A 347 10.45 10.22 -3.80
CA LEU A 347 9.06 10.01 -4.19
C LEU A 347 8.78 10.63 -5.56
N PRO A 348 7.78 10.14 -6.29
CA PRO A 348 7.24 10.82 -7.46
C PRO A 348 6.85 12.27 -7.11
N HIS A 349 6.98 13.15 -8.07
CA HIS A 349 6.72 14.57 -7.88
C HIS A 349 5.31 14.85 -7.36
N GLY A 350 5.17 15.76 -6.41
CA GLY A 350 3.89 16.06 -5.74
C GLY A 350 3.43 15.03 -4.71
N THR A 351 4.24 14.01 -4.44
CA THR A 351 3.93 12.98 -3.44
C THR A 351 4.66 13.24 -2.13
N TYR A 352 3.94 13.11 -1.04
CA TYR A 352 4.40 13.34 0.33
C TYR A 352 4.21 12.08 1.15
N TYR A 353 5.10 11.87 2.12
CA TYR A 353 5.05 10.75 3.05
C TYR A 353 5.02 11.24 4.49
N PHE A 354 4.05 10.76 5.24
CA PHE A 354 3.83 11.13 6.64
C PHE A 354 3.92 9.87 7.51
N PRO A 355 5.12 9.48 7.95
CA PRO A 355 5.29 8.34 8.86
C PRO A 355 4.84 8.72 10.27
N SER A 356 4.14 7.81 10.93
CA SER A 356 3.90 7.89 12.36
C SER A 356 5.18 7.47 13.10
N ARG A 357 5.96 8.46 13.52
CA ARG A 357 7.27 8.22 14.14
C ARG A 357 7.16 7.37 15.39
N ARG A 358 7.94 6.28 15.46
CA ARG A 358 8.18 5.39 16.63
C ARG A 358 6.94 4.81 17.33
N LYS A 359 5.79 5.45 17.27
CA LYS A 359 4.51 4.98 17.82
C LYS A 359 3.40 5.29 16.82
N ASN A 360 2.56 4.32 16.56
CA ASN A 360 1.37 4.52 15.74
C ASN A 360 0.49 5.60 16.39
N ILE A 361 -0.05 6.50 15.57
CA ILE A 361 -0.99 7.52 16.04
C ILE A 361 -2.36 6.87 16.13
N ALA A 362 -2.86 6.68 17.35
CA ALA A 362 -4.19 6.12 17.60
C ALA A 362 -5.23 7.23 17.66
N THR A 363 -6.26 7.15 16.82
CA THR A 363 -7.37 8.11 16.83
C THR A 363 -8.16 8.11 18.15
N LEU A 364 -8.15 6.99 18.90
CA LEU A 364 -8.71 6.94 20.24
C LEU A 364 -8.06 7.91 21.24
N GLN A 365 -6.77 8.22 21.05
CA GLN A 365 -6.03 9.12 21.96
C GLN A 365 -6.23 10.59 21.61
N PHE A 366 -6.42 10.89 20.33
CA PHE A 366 -6.45 12.25 19.80
C PHE A 366 -7.85 12.69 19.34
N GLY A 367 -8.85 11.82 19.46
CA GLY A 367 -10.18 12.07 18.93
C GLY A 367 -10.16 12.07 17.39
N ASN A 368 -10.82 13.05 16.76
CA ASN A 368 -10.86 13.18 15.32
C ASN A 368 -9.53 13.75 14.82
N LEU A 369 -8.68 12.89 14.25
CA LEU A 369 -7.48 13.31 13.54
C LEU A 369 -7.82 13.71 12.11
N GLN A 370 -7.17 14.78 11.64
CA GLN A 370 -7.31 15.27 10.27
C GLN A 370 -5.94 15.61 9.69
N LEU A 371 -5.62 15.04 8.53
CA LEU A 371 -4.56 15.56 7.70
C LEU A 371 -5.10 16.78 6.97
N THR A 372 -4.38 17.89 7.05
CA THR A 372 -4.81 19.16 6.48
C THR A 372 -3.88 19.56 5.38
N LEU A 373 -4.42 19.87 4.22
CA LEU A 373 -3.75 20.49 3.09
C LEU A 373 -4.20 21.94 2.97
N ASN A 374 -3.25 22.88 2.88
CA ASN A 374 -3.51 24.24 2.42
C ASN A 374 -2.83 24.41 1.07
N ALA A 375 -3.61 24.38 0.00
CA ALA A 375 -3.12 24.58 -1.35
C ALA A 375 -2.94 26.07 -1.66
N LEU A 376 -1.84 26.45 -2.28
CA LEU A 376 -1.62 27.81 -2.78
C LEU A 376 -2.43 28.07 -4.07
N THR A 377 -2.42 27.07 -4.96
CA THR A 377 -3.17 27.09 -6.21
C THR A 377 -3.94 25.78 -6.37
N SER A 378 -5.15 25.86 -6.89
CA SER A 378 -5.95 24.69 -7.31
C SER A 378 -6.99 25.12 -8.33
N THR A 379 -7.32 24.23 -9.24
CA THR A 379 -8.40 24.37 -10.22
C THR A 379 -9.50 23.34 -9.97
N ALA A 380 -10.54 23.35 -10.77
CA ALA A 380 -11.62 22.36 -10.69
C ALA A 380 -11.14 20.91 -10.95
N GLN A 381 -10.03 20.73 -11.65
CA GLN A 381 -9.38 19.44 -11.88
C GLN A 381 -8.37 19.07 -10.79
N GLY A 382 -8.12 19.96 -9.84
CA GLY A 382 -7.22 19.70 -8.71
C GLY A 382 -7.75 18.58 -7.82
N TYR A 383 -6.84 17.73 -7.35
CA TYR A 383 -7.18 16.60 -6.48
C TYR A 383 -6.06 16.28 -5.49
N VAL A 384 -6.40 15.58 -4.45
CA VAL A 384 -5.44 14.89 -3.58
C VAL A 384 -5.80 13.42 -3.49
N ASN A 385 -4.84 12.54 -3.81
CA ASN A 385 -4.95 11.11 -3.59
C ASN A 385 -4.26 10.77 -2.27
N VAL A 386 -5.02 10.28 -1.30
CA VAL A 386 -4.52 9.92 0.02
C VAL A 386 -4.57 8.41 0.18
N MET A 387 -3.45 7.87 0.65
CA MET A 387 -3.23 6.44 0.79
C MET A 387 -2.80 6.16 2.23
N TRP A 388 -3.61 5.40 2.94
CA TRP A 388 -3.43 5.10 4.37
C TRP A 388 -2.97 3.69 4.60
N GLU A 389 -2.13 3.58 5.60
CA GLU A 389 -1.73 2.34 6.22
C GLU A 389 -2.08 2.39 7.70
N ASP A 390 -2.91 1.47 8.15
CA ASP A 390 -3.36 1.45 9.54
C ASP A 390 -3.62 0.04 10.09
N PHE A 391 -3.78 -0.04 11.41
CA PHE A 391 -4.36 -1.17 12.10
C PHE A 391 -5.77 -0.83 12.56
N ALA A 392 -6.73 -1.69 12.23
CA ALA A 392 -8.05 -1.67 12.85
C ALA A 392 -7.96 -2.20 14.28
N LEU A 393 -8.60 -1.49 15.21
CA LEU A 393 -8.75 -1.96 16.58
C LEU A 393 -9.93 -2.94 16.63
N GLN A 394 -9.70 -4.12 17.20
CA GLN A 394 -10.60 -5.28 17.14
C GLN A 394 -12.04 -5.01 17.60
N ASN A 395 -12.23 -4.09 18.55
CA ASN A 395 -13.55 -3.81 19.11
C ASN A 395 -14.57 -3.27 18.08
N THR A 396 -14.12 -2.88 16.90
CA THR A 396 -15.00 -2.43 15.79
C THR A 396 -15.41 -3.55 14.84
N LEU A 397 -14.74 -4.70 14.88
CA LEU A 397 -14.98 -5.80 13.96
C LEU A 397 -15.99 -6.84 14.52
N GLN A 398 -16.32 -6.75 15.80
CA GLN A 398 -17.15 -7.75 16.48
C GLN A 398 -18.65 -7.56 16.36
N SER A 399 -19.16 -6.90 15.34
CA SER A 399 -20.63 -6.96 15.15
C SER A 399 -21.12 -8.19 14.40
N GLY A 400 -20.39 -9.32 14.40
CA GLY A 400 -20.96 -10.47 13.70
C GLY A 400 -20.33 -11.84 13.77
N ALA A 401 -19.15 -12.00 14.32
CA ALA A 401 -18.56 -13.35 14.41
C ALA A 401 -17.91 -13.58 15.76
N SER A 402 -18.61 -14.24 16.66
CA SER A 402 -17.94 -14.96 17.73
C SER A 402 -17.07 -16.03 17.08
N LEU A 403 -15.76 -15.95 17.25
CA LEU A 403 -14.89 -17.08 16.99
C LEU A 403 -15.31 -18.17 17.98
N ALA A 404 -16.25 -19.00 17.56
CA ALA A 404 -16.54 -20.24 18.23
C ALA A 404 -15.26 -21.07 18.21
N SER A 405 -14.68 -21.27 19.36
CA SER A 405 -13.65 -22.25 19.60
C SER A 405 -14.25 -23.62 19.27
N SER A 406 -13.83 -24.22 18.18
CA SER A 406 -14.00 -25.63 17.93
C SER A 406 -12.64 -26.32 17.88
#